data_1bb823b50e0969e9372228aaf36dc3e0
#
_entry.id   1bb823b50e0969e9372228aaf36dc3e0
#
_cell.length_a   1.000
_cell.length_b   1.000
_cell.length_c   1.000
_cell.angle_alpha   90.00
_cell.angle_beta   90.00
_cell.angle_gamma   90.00
#
_symmetry.space_group_name_H-M   'P 1'
#
loop_
_entity.id
_entity.type
_entity.pdbx_description
1 polymer ?
#
loop_
_entity_poly.entity_id
_entity_poly.type
_entity_poly.pdbx_seq_one_letter_code
_entity_poly.pdbx_strand_id
1 'polypeptide(L)'
;MGYSAYEISNHARGVQHQSAHNRIYWASGDWAGVGPGAHGRLTTQGARIAAEAAEKPGEYLKQVATGGVGFASEESLDPLAQARERVSMGLRVAEGLAVSDIAELGLALDRQRLVEFADLGLLAQTDNRIALTLKGRLAADRIAAEISP
;
A
#
# COMPACT_ATOMS: atom_id res chain seq x y z
N MET A 1 22.07 17.59 10.58
CA MET A 1 21.76 16.64 9.50
C MET A 1 20.35 16.86 9.06
N GLY A 2 19.29 16.88 9.14
CA GLY A 2 18.00 17.39 8.61
C GLY A 2 17.24 16.42 7.67
N TYR A 3 17.56 15.13 7.66
CA TYR A 3 16.76 14.11 6.98
C TYR A 3 15.84 13.41 7.98
N SER A 4 14.56 13.32 7.64
CA SER A 4 13.56 12.56 8.42
C SER A 4 13.05 11.38 7.60
N ALA A 5 12.84 10.25 8.25
CA ALA A 5 12.17 9.12 7.61
C ALA A 5 10.71 9.51 7.37
N TYR A 6 10.27 9.53 6.11
CA TYR A 6 8.88 9.76 5.76
C TYR A 6 8.13 8.46 5.44
N GLU A 7 8.89 7.37 5.25
CA GLU A 7 8.37 6.01 5.13
C GLU A 7 9.43 5.01 5.63
N ILE A 8 9.16 3.71 5.57
CA ILE A 8 10.01 2.67 6.19
C ILE A 8 11.47 2.73 5.72
N SER A 9 11.71 2.91 4.42
CA SER A 9 13.04 2.78 3.79
C SER A 9 13.61 4.07 3.26
N ASN A 10 12.86 5.17 3.23
CA ASN A 10 13.31 6.43 2.64
C ASN A 10 13.26 7.62 3.59
N HIS A 11 14.25 8.49 3.42
CA HIS A 11 14.41 9.72 4.19
C HIS A 11 14.43 10.91 3.25
N ALA A 12 13.84 12.02 3.66
CA ALA A 12 13.84 13.28 2.89
C ALA A 12 14.09 14.50 3.78
N ARG A 13 14.64 15.56 3.18
CA ARG A 13 14.80 16.85 3.82
C ARG A 13 13.57 17.73 3.54
N GLY A 14 12.47 17.40 4.20
CA GLY A 14 11.17 18.07 4.02
C GLY A 14 10.30 17.43 2.95
N VAL A 15 9.01 17.79 2.96
CA VAL A 15 7.96 17.16 2.14
C VAL A 15 8.22 17.31 0.63
N GLN A 16 8.78 18.44 0.21
CA GLN A 16 9.08 18.74 -1.20
C GLN A 16 10.16 17.83 -1.81
N HIS A 17 10.89 17.07 -0.98
CA HIS A 17 11.93 16.13 -1.42
C HIS A 17 11.54 14.67 -1.25
N GLN A 18 10.30 14.40 -0.82
CA GLN A 18 9.77 13.05 -0.78
C GLN A 18 9.45 12.54 -2.19
N SER A 19 9.64 11.25 -2.45
CA SER A 19 9.28 10.64 -3.73
C SER A 19 7.77 10.73 -3.96
N ALA A 20 7.34 11.48 -4.96
CA ALA A 20 5.92 11.55 -5.34
C ALA A 20 5.39 10.16 -5.75
N HIS A 21 6.20 9.38 -6.46
CA HIS A 21 5.88 8.01 -6.85
C HIS A 21 5.58 7.13 -5.64
N ASN A 22 6.48 7.09 -4.64
CA ASN A 22 6.28 6.30 -3.43
C ASN A 22 5.03 6.75 -2.66
N ARG A 23 4.78 8.05 -2.59
CA ARG A 23 3.60 8.58 -1.90
C ARG A 23 2.28 8.14 -2.56
N ILE A 24 2.24 8.02 -3.89
CA ILE A 24 1.07 7.47 -4.60
C ILE A 24 0.83 6.02 -4.16
N TYR A 25 1.86 5.19 -4.14
CA TYR A 25 1.76 3.80 -3.69
C TYR A 25 1.23 3.70 -2.26
N TRP A 26 1.89 4.40 -1.34
CA TRP A 26 1.57 4.31 0.09
C TRP A 26 0.20 4.91 0.45
N ALA A 27 -0.29 5.84 -0.36
CA ALA A 27 -1.65 6.39 -0.25
C ALA A 27 -2.70 5.54 -0.97
N SER A 28 -2.37 4.36 -1.46
CA SER A 28 -3.25 3.51 -2.28
C SER A 28 -3.86 4.26 -3.47
N GLY A 29 -3.10 5.20 -4.05
CA GLY A 29 -3.51 5.93 -5.25
C GLY A 29 -3.49 5.05 -6.49
N ASP A 30 -3.82 5.62 -7.64
CA ASP A 30 -3.77 4.93 -8.93
C ASP A 30 -2.38 5.08 -9.57
N TRP A 31 -1.88 3.99 -10.14
CA TRP A 31 -0.66 3.98 -10.95
C TRP A 31 -0.73 2.97 -12.07
N ALA A 32 -0.12 3.27 -13.19
CA ALA A 32 0.04 2.35 -14.31
C ALA A 32 1.41 1.68 -14.25
N GLY A 33 1.43 0.35 -14.31
CA GLY A 33 2.65 -0.43 -14.48
C GLY A 33 3.06 -0.47 -15.95
N VAL A 34 4.34 -0.20 -16.25
CA VAL A 34 4.89 -0.24 -17.61
C VAL A 34 6.17 -1.07 -17.61
N GLY A 35 6.22 -2.05 -18.51
CA GLY A 35 7.34 -2.97 -18.66
C GLY A 35 7.06 -4.38 -18.14
N PRO A 36 7.97 -5.34 -18.44
CA PRO A 36 7.84 -6.72 -17.99
C PRO A 36 7.79 -6.82 -16.46
N GLY A 37 6.84 -7.60 -15.93
CA GLY A 37 6.63 -7.80 -14.50
C GLY A 37 6.11 -6.57 -13.74
N ALA A 38 5.70 -5.51 -14.43
CA ALA A 38 5.18 -4.32 -13.77
C ALA A 38 3.76 -4.56 -13.24
N HIS A 39 3.50 -4.02 -12.05
CA HIS A 39 2.17 -4.00 -11.45
C HIS A 39 1.50 -2.65 -11.63
N GLY A 40 0.18 -2.63 -11.76
CA GLY A 40 -0.64 -1.43 -11.81
C GLY A 40 -1.83 -1.51 -10.88
N ARG A 41 -2.33 -0.35 -10.50
CA ARG A 41 -3.60 -0.20 -9.77
C ARG A 41 -4.35 0.96 -10.40
N LEU A 42 -5.54 0.71 -10.90
CA LEU A 42 -6.40 1.72 -11.52
C LEU A 42 -7.81 1.62 -10.96
N THR A 43 -8.38 2.76 -10.63
CA THR A 43 -9.79 2.86 -10.23
C THR A 43 -10.62 3.30 -11.42
N THR A 44 -11.50 2.44 -11.90
CA THR A 44 -12.37 2.73 -13.03
C THR A 44 -13.78 2.26 -12.75
N GLN A 45 -14.77 3.09 -13.08
CA GLN A 45 -16.20 2.79 -12.87
C GLN A 45 -16.55 2.34 -11.44
N GLY A 46 -15.83 2.85 -10.44
CA GLY A 46 -16.01 2.49 -9.03
C GLY A 46 -15.36 1.18 -8.60
N ALA A 47 -14.69 0.46 -9.50
CA ALA A 47 -13.92 -0.74 -9.20
C ALA A 47 -12.41 -0.44 -9.18
N ARG A 48 -11.69 -1.03 -8.22
CA ARG A 48 -10.23 -0.99 -8.18
C ARG A 48 -9.67 -2.23 -8.87
N ILE A 49 -8.93 -2.00 -9.94
CA ILE A 49 -8.35 -3.05 -10.77
C ILE A 49 -6.87 -3.21 -10.44
N ALA A 50 -6.44 -4.43 -10.13
CA ALA A 50 -5.04 -4.84 -10.10
C ALA A 50 -4.66 -5.37 -11.48
N ALA A 51 -3.60 -4.85 -12.07
CA ALA A 51 -3.05 -5.33 -13.33
C ALA A 51 -1.61 -5.77 -13.13
N GLU A 52 -1.24 -6.88 -13.77
CA GLU A 52 0.13 -7.40 -13.75
C GLU A 52 0.60 -7.64 -15.19
N ALA A 53 1.75 -7.10 -15.53
CA ALA A 53 2.36 -7.32 -16.83
C ALA A 53 3.07 -8.68 -16.86
N ALA A 54 3.19 -9.26 -18.08
CA ALA A 54 3.95 -10.48 -18.27
C ALA A 54 5.40 -10.30 -17.79
N GLU A 55 5.89 -11.23 -16.98
CA GLU A 55 7.22 -11.14 -16.36
C GLU A 55 8.34 -11.25 -17.39
N LYS A 56 8.16 -12.13 -18.39
CA LYS A 56 9.18 -12.37 -19.41
C LYS A 56 9.13 -11.30 -20.49
N PRO A 57 10.25 -10.62 -20.81
CA PRO A 57 10.28 -9.54 -21.81
C PRO A 57 9.70 -9.95 -23.18
N GLY A 58 9.97 -11.16 -23.64
CA GLY A 58 9.45 -11.66 -24.93
C GLY A 58 7.92 -11.82 -24.93
N GLU A 59 7.34 -12.28 -23.82
CA GLU A 59 5.89 -12.41 -23.64
C GLU A 59 5.24 -11.04 -23.55
N TYR A 60 5.83 -10.12 -22.78
CA TYR A 60 5.39 -8.74 -22.67
C TYR A 60 5.32 -8.05 -24.03
N LEU A 61 6.42 -8.12 -24.82
CA LEU A 61 6.48 -7.52 -26.16
C LEU A 61 5.46 -8.15 -27.11
N LYS A 62 5.24 -9.47 -27.04
CA LYS A 62 4.22 -10.15 -27.83
C LYS A 62 2.82 -9.66 -27.49
N GLN A 63 2.49 -9.51 -26.21
CA GLN A 63 1.19 -9.00 -25.76
C GLN A 63 0.97 -7.56 -26.21
N VAL A 64 1.98 -6.69 -26.06
CA VAL A 64 1.91 -5.30 -26.54
C VAL A 64 1.68 -5.25 -28.05
N ALA A 65 2.40 -6.09 -28.82
CA ALA A 65 2.26 -6.11 -30.28
C ALA A 65 0.89 -6.62 -30.77
N THR A 66 0.23 -7.51 -30.01
CA THR A 66 -1.05 -8.11 -30.40
C THR A 66 -2.26 -7.40 -29.80
N GLY A 67 -2.15 -6.95 -28.55
CA GLY A 67 -3.25 -6.39 -27.77
C GLY A 67 -3.09 -4.90 -27.38
N GLY A 68 -1.96 -4.29 -27.72
CA GLY A 68 -1.66 -2.89 -27.35
C GLY A 68 -1.23 -2.69 -25.90
N VAL A 69 -1.41 -3.71 -25.03
CA VAL A 69 -1.03 -3.67 -23.62
C VAL A 69 -0.27 -4.95 -23.26
N GLY A 70 0.66 -4.84 -22.32
CA GLY A 70 1.50 -5.98 -21.89
C GLY A 70 0.97 -6.71 -20.65
N PHE A 71 -0.32 -6.55 -20.29
CA PHE A 71 -0.91 -7.18 -19.11
C PHE A 71 -1.11 -8.69 -19.32
N ALA A 72 -0.64 -9.48 -18.36
CA ALA A 72 -0.89 -10.92 -18.29
C ALA A 72 -2.17 -11.21 -17.51
N SER A 73 -2.51 -10.37 -16.52
CA SER A 73 -3.72 -10.48 -15.73
C SER A 73 -4.27 -9.11 -15.36
N GLU A 74 -5.59 -9.06 -15.23
CA GLU A 74 -6.33 -7.96 -14.63
C GLU A 74 -7.39 -8.55 -13.71
N GLU A 75 -7.46 -8.05 -12.48
CA GLU A 75 -8.38 -8.53 -11.46
C GLU A 75 -9.06 -7.34 -10.77
N SER A 76 -10.37 -7.43 -10.59
CA SER A 76 -11.10 -6.48 -9.73
C SER A 76 -10.91 -6.89 -8.27
N LEU A 77 -10.29 -6.02 -7.49
CA LEU A 77 -10.08 -6.25 -6.07
C LEU A 77 -11.40 -6.11 -5.31
N ASP A 78 -11.75 -7.14 -4.55
CA ASP A 78 -12.85 -7.07 -3.61
C ASP A 78 -12.52 -6.14 -2.41
N PRO A 79 -13.51 -5.75 -1.60
CA PRO A 79 -13.26 -4.86 -0.46
C PRO A 79 -12.24 -5.41 0.53
N LEU A 80 -12.16 -6.72 0.73
CA LEU A 80 -11.21 -7.34 1.66
C LEU A 80 -9.78 -7.24 1.14
N ALA A 81 -9.56 -7.54 -0.14
CA ALA A 81 -8.27 -7.39 -0.80
C ALA A 81 -7.80 -5.92 -0.78
N GLN A 82 -8.71 -4.98 -1.06
CA GLN A 82 -8.43 -3.54 -0.98
C GLN A 82 -8.04 -3.12 0.44
N ALA A 83 -8.76 -3.59 1.47
CA ALA A 83 -8.47 -3.26 2.87
C ALA A 83 -7.07 -3.77 3.27
N ARG A 84 -6.73 -5.00 2.93
CA ARG A 84 -5.41 -5.60 3.20
C ARG A 84 -4.28 -4.83 2.52
N GLU A 85 -4.48 -4.44 1.26
CA GLU A 85 -3.53 -3.60 0.54
C GLU A 85 -3.38 -2.23 1.22
N ARG A 86 -4.49 -1.55 1.57
CA ARG A 86 -4.46 -0.25 2.26
C ARG A 86 -3.75 -0.33 3.61
N VAL A 87 -3.98 -1.38 4.40
CA VAL A 87 -3.28 -1.59 5.67
C VAL A 87 -1.78 -1.76 5.45
N SER A 88 -1.39 -2.65 4.53
CA SER A 88 0.01 -2.90 4.21
C SER A 88 0.73 -1.65 3.72
N MET A 89 0.11 -0.87 2.85
CA MET A 89 0.68 0.36 2.29
C MET A 89 0.68 1.50 3.30
N GLY A 90 -0.44 1.75 3.98
CA GLY A 90 -0.61 2.88 4.90
C GLY A 90 0.26 2.80 6.14
N LEU A 91 0.61 1.59 6.60
CA LEU A 91 1.56 1.43 7.72
C LEU A 91 3.02 1.72 7.32
N ARG A 92 3.34 1.82 6.04
CA ARG A 92 4.72 2.11 5.60
C ARG A 92 5.09 3.58 5.68
N VAL A 93 4.12 4.49 5.75
CA VAL A 93 4.37 5.93 5.89
C VAL A 93 4.42 6.36 7.36
N ALA A 94 5.16 7.43 7.63
CA ALA A 94 5.33 7.94 8.99
C ALA A 94 4.01 8.48 9.58
N GLU A 95 3.12 9.00 8.73
CA GLU A 95 1.79 9.47 9.10
C GLU A 95 0.82 8.33 9.46
N GLY A 96 1.13 7.10 9.03
CA GLY A 96 0.33 5.91 9.28
C GLY A 96 -0.96 5.83 8.45
N LEU A 97 -1.73 4.76 8.68
CA LEU A 97 -3.01 4.46 8.07
C LEU A 97 -4.14 5.28 8.72
N ALA A 98 -5.05 5.85 7.93
CA ALA A 98 -6.30 6.37 8.45
C ALA A 98 -7.32 5.22 8.65
N VAL A 99 -7.92 5.14 9.83
CA VAL A 99 -8.91 4.09 10.15
C VAL A 99 -10.16 4.23 9.27
N SER A 100 -10.50 5.47 8.90
CA SER A 100 -11.60 5.78 7.96
C SER A 100 -11.44 5.08 6.61
N ASP A 101 -10.21 4.91 6.11
CA ASP A 101 -9.96 4.31 4.80
C ASP A 101 -10.39 2.83 4.75
N ILE A 102 -10.39 2.16 5.90
CA ILE A 102 -10.88 0.77 6.03
C ILE A 102 -12.39 0.75 6.27
N ALA A 103 -12.90 1.70 7.06
CA ALA A 103 -14.33 1.82 7.33
C ALA A 103 -15.14 2.14 6.06
N GLU A 104 -14.61 2.93 5.13
CA GLU A 104 -15.21 3.21 3.81
C GLU A 104 -15.46 1.95 2.97
N LEU A 105 -14.69 0.88 3.20
CA LEU A 105 -14.88 -0.43 2.56
C LEU A 105 -15.91 -1.31 3.30
N GLY A 106 -16.54 -0.80 4.37
CA GLY A 106 -17.45 -1.56 5.22
C GLY A 106 -16.76 -2.56 6.13
N LEU A 107 -15.46 -2.40 6.37
CA LEU A 107 -14.62 -3.32 7.14
C LEU A 107 -14.03 -2.63 8.37
N ALA A 108 -13.47 -3.42 9.27
CA ALA A 108 -12.81 -2.94 10.48
C ALA A 108 -11.51 -3.71 10.74
N LEU A 109 -10.54 -3.01 11.32
CA LEU A 109 -9.29 -3.62 11.78
C LEU A 109 -9.53 -4.47 13.03
N ASP A 110 -8.65 -5.47 13.26
CA ASP A 110 -8.69 -6.29 14.48
C ASP A 110 -8.33 -5.44 15.72
N ARG A 111 -9.34 -5.11 16.51
CA ARG A 111 -9.20 -4.27 17.69
C ARG A 111 -8.33 -4.90 18.77
N GLN A 112 -8.37 -6.22 18.93
CA GLN A 112 -7.59 -6.91 19.94
C GLN A 112 -6.10 -6.82 19.58
N ARG A 113 -5.76 -7.09 18.34
CA ARG A 113 -4.38 -6.97 17.83
C ARG A 113 -3.85 -5.53 17.89
N LEU A 114 -4.71 -4.55 17.61
CA LEU A 114 -4.32 -3.14 17.75
C LEU A 114 -3.90 -2.80 19.19
N VAL A 115 -4.67 -3.24 20.18
CA VAL A 115 -4.35 -3.02 21.61
C VAL A 115 -3.06 -3.76 21.98
N GLU A 116 -2.92 -5.04 21.61
CA GLU A 116 -1.73 -5.84 21.89
C GLU A 116 -0.45 -5.18 21.33
N PHE A 117 -0.48 -4.73 20.09
CA PHE A 117 0.67 -4.06 19.48
C PHE A 117 0.95 -2.66 20.03
N ALA A 118 -0.08 -1.94 20.47
CA ALA A 118 0.09 -0.67 21.16
C ALA A 118 0.74 -0.87 22.54
N ASP A 119 0.30 -1.84 23.32
CA ASP A 119 0.88 -2.19 24.63
C ASP A 119 2.34 -2.65 24.50
N LEU A 120 2.69 -3.34 23.42
CA LEU A 120 4.06 -3.71 23.10
C LEU A 120 4.92 -2.53 22.61
N GLY A 121 4.33 -1.35 22.43
CA GLY A 121 4.99 -0.14 21.92
C GLY A 121 5.40 -0.25 20.45
N LEU A 122 4.70 -1.09 19.65
CA LEU A 122 4.92 -1.28 18.22
C LEU A 122 4.05 -0.35 17.37
N LEU A 123 2.87 0.02 17.88
CA LEU A 123 1.94 0.95 17.25
C LEU A 123 1.74 2.19 18.11
N ALA A 124 1.56 3.33 17.46
CA ALA A 124 1.00 4.54 18.01
C ALA A 124 -0.41 4.73 17.41
N GLN A 125 -1.40 4.97 18.24
CA GLN A 125 -2.79 5.11 17.83
C GLN A 125 -3.35 6.47 18.27
N THR A 126 -4.05 7.12 17.37
CA THR A 126 -4.92 8.26 17.64
C THR A 126 -6.36 7.88 17.28
N ASP A 127 -7.33 8.80 17.47
CA ASP A 127 -8.74 8.54 17.18
C ASP A 127 -9.00 8.07 15.74
N ASN A 128 -8.21 8.54 14.78
CA ASN A 128 -8.41 8.24 13.36
C ASN A 128 -7.17 7.69 12.64
N ARG A 129 -6.02 7.54 13.29
CA ARG A 129 -4.79 7.06 12.62
C ARG A 129 -4.04 6.04 13.45
N ILE A 130 -3.43 5.10 12.75
CA ILE A 130 -2.57 4.07 13.30
C ILE A 130 -1.22 4.17 12.58
N ALA A 131 -0.14 4.36 13.33
CA ALA A 131 1.20 4.45 12.78
C ALA A 131 2.16 3.49 13.49
N LEU A 132 3.14 2.98 12.76
CA LEU A 132 4.22 2.21 13.35
C LEU A 132 5.16 3.11 14.15
N THR A 133 5.49 2.69 15.35
CA THR A 133 6.63 3.27 16.07
C THR A 133 7.95 2.87 15.40
N LEU A 134 9.06 3.48 15.78
CA LEU A 134 10.37 3.08 15.27
C LEU A 134 10.66 1.58 15.52
N LYS A 135 10.22 1.06 16.67
CA LYS A 135 10.31 -0.37 17.03
C LYS A 135 9.40 -1.23 16.15
N GLY A 136 8.19 -0.76 15.86
CA GLY A 136 7.19 -1.49 15.05
C GLY A 136 7.59 -1.63 13.59
N ARG A 137 8.39 -0.71 13.04
CA ARG A 137 8.84 -0.75 11.63
C ARG A 137 9.56 -2.04 11.25
N LEU A 138 10.25 -2.67 12.21
CA LEU A 138 10.94 -3.94 11.98
C LEU A 138 9.99 -5.13 11.77
N ALA A 139 8.73 -4.99 12.17
CA ALA A 139 7.71 -6.03 12.07
C ALA A 139 6.50 -5.56 11.23
N ALA A 140 6.69 -4.57 10.36
CA ALA A 140 5.61 -3.90 9.63
C ALA A 140 4.68 -4.86 8.88
N ASP A 141 5.23 -5.80 8.12
CA ASP A 141 4.43 -6.73 7.31
C ASP A 141 3.65 -7.71 8.19
N ARG A 142 4.23 -8.15 9.30
CA ARG A 142 3.55 -9.01 10.27
C ARG A 142 2.42 -8.25 10.96
N ILE A 143 2.68 -7.03 11.44
CA ILE A 143 1.67 -6.19 12.09
C ILE A 143 0.52 -5.93 11.11
N ALA A 144 0.83 -5.55 9.86
CA ALA A 144 -0.17 -5.32 8.83
C ALA A 144 -1.05 -6.56 8.60
N ALA A 145 -0.47 -7.74 8.50
CA ALA A 145 -1.20 -8.99 8.31
C ALA A 145 -2.12 -9.33 9.50
N GLU A 146 -1.64 -9.11 10.73
CA GLU A 146 -2.39 -9.47 11.93
C GLU A 146 -3.50 -8.47 12.32
N ILE A 147 -3.40 -7.19 11.92
CA ILE A 147 -4.47 -6.19 12.18
C ILE A 147 -5.48 -6.06 11.03
N SER A 148 -5.17 -6.62 9.86
CA SER A 148 -6.06 -6.58 8.68
C SER A 148 -7.36 -7.35 8.92
N PRO A 149 -8.46 -6.95 8.25
CA PRO A 149 -9.72 -7.68 8.26
C PRO A 149 -9.58 -9.11 7.76
#